data_c818f1df4a63b84defa6649d85c9cb9a
#
_entry.id   c818f1df4a63b84defa6649d85c9cb9a
#
_cell.length_a   1.000
_cell.length_b   1.000
_cell.length_c   1.000
_cell.angle_alpha   90.00
_cell.angle_beta   90.00
_cell.angle_gamma   90.00
#
_symmetry.space_group_name_H-M   'P 1'
#
loop_
_entity.id
_entity.type
_entity.pdbx_description
1 polymer ?
#
loop_
_entity_poly.entity_id
_entity_poly.type
_entity_poly.pdbx_seq_one_letter_code
_entity_poly.pdbx_strand_id
1 'polypeptide(L)'
;MQRREFLTHLGCAAATTSLLAASAARAQEQAKVWRVGIILAGTRTLAIEGFVQGMRELGYQAGRDYHAEWRFADGRYARFPVFAQDFVRLQVDVIFVETSAAVDLVRQVTRTIPIVMGYSIDPVGGGLITSLRRPGGNVTGMAGSKESTLPKQFELLKAVVPNLSRVGLLLNPEISDYTSVLAEAGGLAKKAGVALTSADAHNPDSLAEAFAQFNDQGVEALIVVDDTYFLNQRDELAGLALKHRLPSIYPKRDFVQAGGLMAYGENLTEFYRRAASFVDRILKGARAGELPIEQAPPQLAINRKTARALGVTIPTHISALVNEMIE
;
A
#
# COMPACT_ATOMS: atom_id res chain seq x y z
N MET A 1 -10.99 69.47 40.96
CA MET A 1 -11.53 68.42 40.09
C MET A 1 -10.61 68.19 38.90
N GLN A 2 -9.43 67.58 39.02
CA GLN A 2 -8.55 67.30 37.83
C GLN A 2 -7.48 66.19 38.06
N ARG A 3 -7.52 65.52 39.20
CA ARG A 3 -6.55 64.41 39.46
C ARG A 3 -7.08 62.99 39.33
N ARG A 4 -8.36 62.81 39.17
CA ARG A 4 -8.97 61.45 39.06
C ARG A 4 -9.13 60.91 37.62
N GLU A 5 -9.19 61.81 36.63
CA GLU A 5 -9.36 61.40 35.22
C GLU A 5 -8.03 61.01 34.55
N PHE A 6 -6.88 61.49 35.08
CA PHE A 6 -5.58 61.15 34.48
C PHE A 6 -5.10 59.71 34.78
N LEU A 7 -5.60 59.09 35.85
CA LEU A 7 -5.23 57.71 36.21
C LEU A 7 -6.07 56.64 35.50
N THR A 8 -7.23 57.00 34.98
CA THR A 8 -8.08 56.03 34.22
C THR A 8 -7.62 55.84 32.79
N HIS A 9 -6.96 56.80 32.17
CA HIS A 9 -6.45 56.70 30.80
C HIS A 9 -5.09 55.98 30.70
N LEU A 10 -4.27 55.97 31.77
CA LEU A 10 -3.02 55.19 31.77
C LEU A 10 -3.23 53.70 32.00
N GLY A 11 -4.31 53.28 32.66
CA GLY A 11 -4.62 51.90 32.91
C GLY A 11 -5.10 51.13 31.65
N CYS A 12 -5.84 51.81 30.76
CA CYS A 12 -6.33 51.17 29.51
C CYS A 12 -5.25 51.01 28.44
N ALA A 13 -4.26 51.92 28.36
CA ALA A 13 -3.18 51.87 27.39
C ALA A 13 -2.18 50.72 27.71
N ALA A 14 -1.94 50.43 28.99
CA ALA A 14 -1.05 49.34 29.41
C ALA A 14 -1.68 47.93 29.19
N ALA A 15 -3.00 47.79 29.30
CA ALA A 15 -3.68 46.51 29.09
C ALA A 15 -3.79 46.16 27.61
N THR A 16 -3.95 47.11 26.70
CA THR A 16 -4.02 46.87 25.25
C THR A 16 -2.66 46.52 24.65
N THR A 17 -1.56 47.11 25.14
CA THR A 17 -0.21 46.75 24.70
C THR A 17 0.21 45.35 25.15
N SER A 18 -0.22 44.90 26.34
CA SER A 18 0.08 43.55 26.83
C SER A 18 -0.68 42.46 26.07
N LEU A 19 -1.91 42.72 25.62
CA LEU A 19 -2.70 41.80 24.81
C LEU A 19 -2.16 41.71 23.37
N LEU A 20 -1.71 42.80 22.78
CA LEU A 20 -1.06 42.81 21.47
C LEU A 20 0.33 42.15 21.50
N ALA A 21 1.10 42.28 22.56
CA ALA A 21 2.38 41.61 22.74
C ALA A 21 2.19 40.11 22.96
N ALA A 22 1.15 39.68 23.69
CA ALA A 22 0.82 38.26 23.87
C ALA A 22 0.27 37.58 22.59
N SER A 23 -0.44 38.34 21.76
CA SER A 23 -0.88 37.82 20.45
C SER A 23 0.27 37.83 19.43
N ALA A 24 1.18 38.79 19.45
CA ALA A 24 2.39 38.77 18.62
C ALA A 24 3.38 37.67 19.05
N ALA A 25 3.51 37.38 20.35
CA ALA A 25 4.34 36.30 20.86
C ALA A 25 3.76 34.90 20.46
N ARG A 26 2.43 34.75 20.39
CA ARG A 26 1.80 33.55 19.85
C ARG A 26 1.90 33.40 18.32
N ALA A 27 1.98 34.51 17.59
CA ALA A 27 2.16 34.50 16.13
C ALA A 27 3.61 34.18 15.70
N GLN A 28 4.55 34.17 16.63
CA GLN A 28 5.97 33.96 16.37
C GLN A 28 6.49 32.59 16.89
N GLU A 29 5.60 31.67 17.24
CA GLU A 29 5.95 30.27 17.27
C GLU A 29 6.20 29.86 15.80
N GLN A 30 7.46 29.99 15.36
CA GLN A 30 7.87 29.47 14.04
C GLN A 30 7.39 28.03 13.98
N ALA A 31 6.38 27.77 13.13
CA ALA A 31 5.84 26.44 12.95
C ALA A 31 7.03 25.52 12.68
N LYS A 32 7.26 24.54 13.56
CA LYS A 32 8.37 23.59 13.43
C LYS A 32 8.28 22.92 12.07
N VAL A 33 9.29 23.08 11.24
CA VAL A 33 9.40 22.33 9.99
C VAL A 33 9.97 20.96 10.33
N TRP A 34 9.15 19.93 10.15
CA TRP A 34 9.50 18.55 10.47
C TRP A 34 10.47 17.94 9.45
N ARG A 35 11.23 16.95 9.85
CA ARG A 35 12.04 16.13 8.94
C ARG A 35 11.50 14.71 8.88
N VAL A 36 11.07 14.29 7.70
CA VAL A 36 10.51 12.96 7.47
C VAL A 36 11.47 12.17 6.59
N GLY A 37 12.12 11.17 7.15
CA GLY A 37 12.94 10.22 6.40
C GLY A 37 12.04 9.25 5.63
N ILE A 38 12.34 8.99 4.37
CA ILE A 38 11.57 8.07 3.52
C ILE A 38 12.52 7.10 2.86
N ILE A 39 12.37 5.80 3.17
CA ILE A 39 13.19 4.71 2.62
C ILE A 39 12.33 3.86 1.70
N LEU A 40 12.75 3.76 0.43
CA LEU A 40 12.13 2.90 -0.57
C LEU A 40 13.10 1.81 -1.00
N ALA A 41 12.58 0.59 -1.21
CA ALA A 41 13.37 -0.55 -1.66
C ALA A 41 13.81 -0.41 -3.12
N GLY A 42 12.98 0.18 -3.95
CA GLY A 42 13.25 0.46 -5.36
C GLY A 42 13.32 1.96 -5.66
N THR A 43 12.76 2.34 -6.80
CA THR A 43 12.57 3.72 -7.25
C THR A 43 11.24 4.27 -6.73
N ARG A 44 10.97 5.55 -6.98
CA ARG A 44 9.67 6.17 -6.65
C ARG A 44 8.56 5.53 -7.49
N THR A 45 7.57 4.94 -6.83
CA THR A 45 6.44 4.24 -7.44
C THR A 45 5.14 5.03 -7.28
N LEU A 46 4.07 4.63 -7.98
CA LEU A 46 2.73 5.20 -7.77
C LEU A 46 2.23 4.98 -6.34
N ALA A 47 2.63 3.90 -5.69
CA ALA A 47 2.21 3.60 -4.32
C ALA A 47 2.69 4.68 -3.32
N ILE A 48 3.92 5.19 -3.47
CA ILE A 48 4.44 6.24 -2.58
C ILE A 48 3.76 7.60 -2.80
N GLU A 49 3.19 7.85 -3.98
CA GLU A 49 2.36 9.04 -4.19
C GLU A 49 1.13 9.03 -3.27
N GLY A 50 0.63 7.85 -2.89
CA GLY A 50 -0.40 7.72 -1.86
C GLY A 50 0.04 8.32 -0.53
N PHE A 51 1.27 8.05 -0.07
CA PHE A 51 1.81 8.67 1.14
C PHE A 51 1.89 10.19 1.04
N VAL A 52 2.41 10.71 -0.08
CA VAL A 52 2.49 12.15 -0.32
C VAL A 52 1.10 12.79 -0.34
N GLN A 53 0.12 12.12 -0.95
CA GLN A 53 -1.27 12.54 -0.96
C GLN A 53 -1.85 12.55 0.46
N GLY A 54 -1.66 11.47 1.23
CA GLY A 54 -2.11 11.40 2.62
C GLY A 54 -1.56 12.52 3.50
N MET A 55 -0.27 12.87 3.33
CA MET A 55 0.33 14.01 4.02
C MET A 55 -0.35 15.33 3.62
N ARG A 56 -0.68 15.52 2.34
CA ARG A 56 -1.40 16.73 1.87
C ARG A 56 -2.82 16.81 2.43
N GLU A 57 -3.55 15.71 2.46
CA GLU A 57 -4.91 15.62 3.01
C GLU A 57 -4.93 15.99 4.51
N LEU A 58 -3.85 15.69 5.22
CA LEU A 58 -3.65 16.07 6.63
C LEU A 58 -3.14 17.50 6.82
N GLY A 59 -2.96 18.26 5.73
CA GLY A 59 -2.55 19.66 5.74
C GLY A 59 -1.03 19.90 5.66
N TYR A 60 -0.22 18.84 5.51
CA TYR A 60 1.23 18.96 5.40
C TYR A 60 1.67 19.18 3.95
N GLN A 61 2.43 20.26 3.73
CA GLN A 61 3.02 20.57 2.44
C GLN A 61 4.54 20.42 2.50
N ALA A 62 5.09 19.57 1.61
CA ALA A 62 6.54 19.38 1.51
C ALA A 62 7.24 20.70 1.16
N GLY A 63 8.35 20.99 1.82
CA GLY A 63 9.12 22.24 1.69
C GLY A 63 8.61 23.40 2.57
N ARG A 64 7.36 23.33 3.06
CA ARG A 64 6.79 24.31 3.98
C ARG A 64 6.67 23.77 5.42
N ASP A 65 5.96 22.65 5.57
CA ASP A 65 5.63 22.07 6.88
C ASP A 65 6.57 20.92 7.25
N TYR A 66 7.15 20.26 6.23
CA TYR A 66 8.15 19.22 6.42
C TYR A 66 9.14 19.13 5.26
N HIS A 67 10.37 18.71 5.56
CA HIS A 67 11.38 18.29 4.60
C HIS A 67 11.34 16.75 4.46
N ALA A 68 11.15 16.27 3.23
CA ALA A 68 11.18 14.86 2.87
C ALA A 68 12.61 14.45 2.49
N GLU A 69 13.23 13.62 3.30
CA GLU A 69 14.57 13.07 3.08
C GLU A 69 14.46 11.71 2.40
N TRP A 70 14.54 11.69 1.08
CA TRP A 70 14.38 10.48 0.27
C TRP A 70 15.65 9.65 0.19
N ARG A 71 15.52 8.31 0.34
CA ARG A 71 16.57 7.32 0.11
C ARG A 71 16.03 6.15 -0.69
N PHE A 72 16.73 5.79 -1.75
CA PHE A 72 16.37 4.72 -2.69
C PHE A 72 17.41 3.62 -2.63
N ALA A 73 17.00 2.40 -2.31
CA ALA A 73 17.92 1.27 -2.17
C ALA A 73 18.29 0.64 -3.51
N ASP A 74 17.49 0.83 -4.57
CA ASP A 74 17.67 0.24 -5.90
C ASP A 74 17.82 -1.29 -5.82
N GLY A 75 17.00 -1.95 -4.98
CA GLY A 75 17.04 -3.38 -4.72
C GLY A 75 18.19 -3.85 -3.82
N ARG A 76 19.06 -2.96 -3.35
CA ARG A 76 20.24 -3.30 -2.54
C ARG A 76 19.95 -3.14 -1.05
N TYR A 77 19.51 -4.17 -0.39
CA TYR A 77 19.11 -4.16 1.03
C TYR A 77 20.23 -3.76 2.00
N ALA A 78 21.49 -4.02 1.64
CA ALA A 78 22.64 -3.57 2.42
C ALA A 78 22.74 -2.03 2.58
N ARG A 79 21.99 -1.25 1.79
CA ARG A 79 21.92 0.22 1.89
C ARG A 79 21.02 0.71 3.03
N PHE A 80 20.06 -0.08 3.49
CA PHE A 80 19.10 0.37 4.51
C PHE A 80 19.76 0.79 5.83
N PRO A 81 20.72 0.04 6.42
CA PRO A 81 21.41 0.50 7.62
C PRO A 81 22.16 1.82 7.42
N VAL A 82 22.76 2.03 6.24
CA VAL A 82 23.47 3.28 5.92
C VAL A 82 22.49 4.46 5.87
N PHE A 83 21.34 4.28 5.24
CA PHE A 83 20.28 5.30 5.21
C PHE A 83 19.73 5.62 6.61
N ALA A 84 19.57 4.60 7.45
CA ALA A 84 19.15 4.80 8.83
C ALA A 84 20.19 5.59 9.63
N GLN A 85 21.49 5.34 9.44
CA GLN A 85 22.57 6.12 10.07
C GLN A 85 22.56 7.57 9.59
N ASP A 86 22.30 7.82 8.29
CA ASP A 86 22.13 9.17 7.77
C ASP A 86 20.97 9.89 8.46
N PHE A 87 19.83 9.21 8.62
CA PHE A 87 18.65 9.80 9.28
C PHE A 87 18.87 10.07 10.76
N VAL A 88 19.64 9.22 11.45
CA VAL A 88 20.08 9.51 12.82
C VAL A 88 20.93 10.79 12.87
N ARG A 89 21.88 10.96 11.93
CA ARG A 89 22.73 12.17 11.84
C ARG A 89 21.91 13.42 11.49
N LEU A 90 20.92 13.28 10.61
CA LEU A 90 20.01 14.35 10.21
C LEU A 90 18.95 14.66 11.27
N GLN A 91 18.86 13.85 12.32
CA GLN A 91 17.87 13.98 13.39
C GLN A 91 16.43 14.07 12.83
N VAL A 92 16.06 13.13 11.94
CA VAL A 92 14.70 13.11 11.41
C VAL A 92 13.70 12.81 12.52
N ASP A 93 12.52 13.42 12.44
CA ASP A 93 11.46 13.28 13.46
C ASP A 93 10.74 11.94 13.35
N VAL A 94 10.67 11.35 12.15
CA VAL A 94 10.03 10.06 11.86
C VAL A 94 10.61 9.48 10.58
N ILE A 95 10.63 8.13 10.48
CA ILE A 95 11.06 7.42 9.27
C ILE A 95 9.86 6.63 8.71
N PHE A 96 9.45 6.92 7.48
CA PHE A 96 8.60 6.02 6.70
C PHE A 96 9.46 4.97 6.00
N VAL A 97 9.05 3.70 6.09
CA VAL A 97 9.79 2.57 5.50
C VAL A 97 8.83 1.69 4.70
N GLU A 98 9.12 1.47 3.44
CA GLU A 98 8.24 0.80 2.50
C GLU A 98 7.96 -0.67 2.86
N THR A 99 8.99 -1.46 3.20
CA THR A 99 8.91 -2.91 3.33
C THR A 99 9.32 -3.43 4.70
N SER A 100 8.80 -4.60 5.10
CA SER A 100 9.15 -5.25 6.37
C SER A 100 10.65 -5.55 6.50
N ALA A 101 11.30 -6.00 5.42
CA ALA A 101 12.74 -6.27 5.42
C ALA A 101 13.57 -5.01 5.71
N ALA A 102 13.16 -3.86 5.15
CA ALA A 102 13.80 -2.59 5.44
C ALA A 102 13.55 -2.11 6.87
N VAL A 103 12.33 -2.31 7.41
CA VAL A 103 12.00 -1.99 8.81
C VAL A 103 12.92 -2.72 9.77
N ASP A 104 13.15 -4.03 9.56
CA ASP A 104 14.03 -4.81 10.43
C ASP A 104 15.45 -4.26 10.47
N LEU A 105 16.02 -3.93 9.32
CA LEU A 105 17.37 -3.38 9.22
C LEU A 105 17.47 -1.95 9.79
N VAL A 106 16.45 -1.11 9.60
CA VAL A 106 16.41 0.26 10.12
C VAL A 106 16.28 0.27 11.65
N ARG A 107 15.43 -0.59 12.24
CA ARG A 107 15.27 -0.64 13.70
C ARG A 107 16.48 -1.19 14.44
N GLN A 108 17.39 -1.90 13.76
CA GLN A 108 18.68 -2.31 14.33
C GLN A 108 19.61 -1.11 14.53
N VAL A 109 19.48 -0.06 13.72
CA VAL A 109 20.29 1.16 13.80
C VAL A 109 19.69 2.18 14.77
N THR A 110 18.36 2.33 14.80
CA THR A 110 17.70 3.27 15.71
C THR A 110 16.53 2.62 16.45
N ARG A 111 16.50 2.82 17.77
CA ARG A 111 15.38 2.40 18.63
C ARG A 111 14.59 3.59 19.20
N THR A 112 14.99 4.80 18.85
CA THR A 112 14.41 6.06 19.36
C THR A 112 13.63 6.83 18.32
N ILE A 113 14.12 6.89 17.06
CA ILE A 113 13.37 7.55 15.99
C ILE A 113 12.16 6.66 15.65
N PRO A 114 10.94 7.21 15.67
CA PRO A 114 9.74 6.47 15.27
C PRO A 114 9.82 5.98 13.82
N ILE A 115 9.39 4.73 13.59
CA ILE A 115 9.35 4.10 12.28
C ILE A 115 7.88 3.82 11.93
N VAL A 116 7.43 4.36 10.82
CA VAL A 116 6.12 4.06 10.22
C VAL A 116 6.33 3.08 9.07
N MET A 117 5.89 1.87 9.25
CA MET A 117 5.92 0.81 8.28
C MET A 117 4.79 1.00 7.27
N GLY A 118 5.14 1.11 5.98
CA GLY A 118 4.15 1.25 4.90
C GLY A 118 3.35 -0.04 4.70
N TYR A 119 4.04 -1.19 4.77
CA TYR A 119 3.41 -2.50 4.57
C TYR A 119 4.23 -3.64 5.18
N SER A 120 3.52 -4.60 5.78
CA SER A 120 4.05 -5.93 6.15
C SER A 120 2.90 -6.93 6.22
N ILE A 121 3.12 -8.15 5.72
CA ILE A 121 2.12 -9.23 5.82
C ILE A 121 2.03 -9.75 7.26
N ASP A 122 3.17 -9.97 7.91
CA ASP A 122 3.24 -10.54 9.26
C ASP A 122 4.25 -9.81 10.15
N PRO A 123 3.93 -8.61 10.63
CA PRO A 123 4.86 -7.87 11.47
C PRO A 123 5.08 -8.50 12.86
N VAL A 124 4.13 -9.30 13.34
CA VAL A 124 4.25 -10.03 14.62
C VAL A 124 5.12 -11.27 14.46
N GLY A 125 4.82 -12.16 13.51
CA GLY A 125 5.60 -13.37 13.25
C GLY A 125 7.02 -13.05 12.77
N GLY A 126 7.21 -11.96 12.01
CA GLY A 126 8.52 -11.43 11.64
C GLY A 126 9.27 -10.75 12.79
N GLY A 127 8.71 -10.68 13.99
CA GLY A 127 9.35 -10.09 15.18
C GLY A 127 9.58 -8.59 15.10
N LEU A 128 8.89 -7.87 14.19
CA LEU A 128 9.00 -6.41 14.06
C LEU A 128 8.32 -5.69 15.22
N ILE A 129 7.22 -6.27 15.71
CA ILE A 129 6.38 -5.72 16.77
C ILE A 129 5.91 -6.82 17.71
N THR A 130 5.46 -6.44 18.91
CA THR A 130 4.97 -7.40 19.92
C THR A 130 3.54 -7.88 19.60
N SER A 131 2.65 -6.98 19.19
CA SER A 131 1.27 -7.27 18.78
C SER A 131 0.71 -6.16 17.91
N LEU A 132 -0.33 -6.45 17.12
CA LEU A 132 -1.00 -5.44 16.30
C LEU A 132 -1.62 -4.33 17.14
N ARG A 133 -2.19 -4.66 18.30
CA ARG A 133 -2.86 -3.70 19.19
C ARG A 133 -1.89 -2.81 19.96
N ARG A 134 -0.74 -3.35 20.36
CA ARG A 134 0.34 -2.64 21.07
C ARG A 134 1.67 -3.08 20.48
N PRO A 135 2.14 -2.36 19.45
CA PRO A 135 3.36 -2.75 18.75
C PRO A 135 4.57 -2.83 19.65
N GLY A 136 4.67 -1.92 20.63
CA GLY A 136 5.87 -1.78 21.47
C GLY A 136 7.05 -1.19 20.70
N GLY A 137 8.08 -0.77 21.40
CA GLY A 137 9.26 -0.19 20.77
C GLY A 137 8.95 1.08 19.97
N ASN A 138 9.62 1.24 18.82
CA ASN A 138 9.52 2.43 17.97
C ASN A 138 8.88 2.20 16.59
N VAL A 139 8.25 1.05 16.36
CA VAL A 139 7.63 0.68 15.07
C VAL A 139 6.11 0.71 15.18
N THR A 140 5.45 1.31 14.20
CA THR A 140 4.00 1.25 13.96
C THR A 140 3.72 1.28 12.45
N GLY A 141 2.46 1.34 12.01
CA GLY A 141 2.10 1.51 10.61
C GLY A 141 1.03 0.54 10.13
N MET A 142 1.18 0.07 8.89
CA MET A 142 0.18 -0.73 8.18
C MET A 142 0.61 -2.19 8.05
N ALA A 143 -0.37 -3.09 8.17
CA ALA A 143 -0.18 -4.51 7.86
C ALA A 143 -1.26 -5.01 6.89
N GLY A 144 -0.87 -5.90 6.01
CA GLY A 144 -1.77 -6.66 5.15
C GLY A 144 -2.44 -7.82 5.90
N SER A 145 -3.24 -8.57 5.18
CA SER A 145 -3.84 -9.81 5.67
C SER A 145 -2.88 -10.98 5.43
N LYS A 146 -2.78 -11.89 6.41
CA LYS A 146 -2.12 -13.19 6.22
C LYS A 146 -2.98 -14.16 5.41
N GLU A 147 -4.25 -13.86 5.26
CA GLU A 147 -5.17 -14.73 4.54
C GLU A 147 -4.88 -14.65 3.05
N SER A 148 -4.80 -15.80 2.42
CA SER A 148 -4.69 -15.89 0.97
C SER A 148 -5.88 -15.21 0.29
N THR A 149 -5.60 -14.48 -0.78
CA THR A 149 -6.64 -13.85 -1.60
C THR A 149 -7.24 -14.83 -2.62
N LEU A 150 -6.60 -15.96 -2.86
CA LEU A 150 -7.02 -16.97 -3.85
C LEU A 150 -8.47 -17.43 -3.68
N PRO A 151 -8.97 -17.78 -2.47
CA PRO A 151 -10.36 -18.22 -2.31
C PRO A 151 -11.35 -17.16 -2.82
N LYS A 152 -11.09 -15.89 -2.52
CA LYS A 152 -11.97 -14.80 -2.98
C LYS A 152 -11.82 -14.51 -4.46
N GLN A 153 -10.61 -14.66 -5.02
CA GLN A 153 -10.38 -14.53 -6.45
C GLN A 153 -11.15 -15.61 -7.23
N PHE A 154 -11.14 -16.87 -6.76
CA PHE A 154 -11.95 -17.95 -7.32
C PHE A 154 -13.46 -17.64 -7.25
N GLU A 155 -13.95 -17.19 -6.10
CA GLU A 155 -15.37 -16.81 -5.91
C GLU A 155 -15.78 -15.71 -6.89
N LEU A 156 -14.97 -14.65 -6.99
CA LEU A 156 -15.23 -13.50 -7.87
C LEU A 156 -15.25 -13.93 -9.34
N LEU A 157 -14.28 -14.75 -9.75
CA LEU A 157 -14.18 -15.23 -11.12
C LEU A 157 -15.38 -16.09 -11.50
N LYS A 158 -15.81 -17.01 -10.62
CA LYS A 158 -17.04 -17.81 -10.82
C LYS A 158 -18.30 -16.97 -10.88
N ALA A 159 -18.35 -15.87 -10.16
CA ALA A 159 -19.52 -15.00 -10.19
C ALA A 159 -19.65 -14.23 -11.52
N VAL A 160 -18.55 -13.92 -12.18
CA VAL A 160 -18.56 -13.18 -13.46
C VAL A 160 -18.47 -14.07 -14.69
N VAL A 161 -18.07 -15.34 -14.54
CA VAL A 161 -18.05 -16.36 -15.61
C VAL A 161 -19.05 -17.46 -15.26
N PRO A 162 -20.32 -17.36 -15.72
CA PRO A 162 -21.33 -18.38 -15.47
C PRO A 162 -20.89 -19.74 -16.04
N ASN A 163 -21.11 -20.82 -15.28
CA ASN A 163 -20.78 -22.18 -15.67
C ASN A 163 -19.29 -22.45 -15.89
N LEU A 164 -18.41 -21.65 -15.26
CA LEU A 164 -16.96 -21.87 -15.27
C LEU A 164 -16.63 -23.34 -14.94
N SER A 165 -16.01 -24.05 -15.86
CA SER A 165 -15.64 -25.47 -15.74
C SER A 165 -14.12 -25.70 -15.77
N ARG A 166 -13.36 -24.76 -16.36
CA ARG A 166 -11.89 -24.81 -16.47
C ARG A 166 -11.25 -23.48 -16.20
N VAL A 167 -10.38 -23.43 -15.20
CA VAL A 167 -9.66 -22.23 -14.80
C VAL A 167 -8.16 -22.42 -15.01
N GLY A 168 -7.52 -21.43 -15.60
CA GLY A 168 -6.07 -21.31 -15.70
C GLY A 168 -5.48 -20.69 -14.44
N LEU A 169 -4.34 -21.17 -14.01
CA LEU A 169 -3.52 -20.57 -12.98
C LEU A 169 -2.14 -20.28 -13.56
N LEU A 170 -1.77 -19.01 -13.64
CA LEU A 170 -0.46 -18.59 -14.11
C LEU A 170 0.44 -18.33 -12.90
N LEU A 171 1.57 -19.03 -12.82
CA LEU A 171 2.54 -18.93 -11.73
C LEU A 171 3.95 -18.67 -12.28
N ASN A 172 4.77 -18.05 -11.43
CA ASN A 172 6.21 -18.06 -11.64
C ASN A 172 6.82 -19.22 -10.82
N PRO A 173 7.57 -20.16 -11.44
CA PRO A 173 8.14 -21.30 -10.71
C PRO A 173 9.24 -20.90 -9.71
N GLU A 174 9.72 -19.65 -9.76
CA GLU A 174 10.77 -19.12 -8.87
C GLU A 174 10.23 -18.53 -7.55
N ILE A 175 8.90 -18.45 -7.37
CA ILE A 175 8.34 -17.97 -6.09
C ILE A 175 8.56 -18.97 -4.96
N SER A 176 8.88 -18.49 -3.78
CA SER A 176 9.26 -19.32 -2.63
C SER A 176 8.14 -20.25 -2.13
N ASP A 177 6.89 -19.89 -2.37
CA ASP A 177 5.68 -20.60 -1.92
C ASP A 177 4.94 -21.32 -3.07
N TYR A 178 5.61 -21.52 -4.21
CA TYR A 178 5.05 -22.16 -5.43
C TYR A 178 4.21 -23.41 -5.14
N THR A 179 4.78 -24.38 -4.44
CA THR A 179 4.11 -25.66 -4.13
C THR A 179 2.87 -25.43 -3.25
N SER A 180 2.93 -24.53 -2.30
CA SER A 180 1.83 -24.19 -1.40
C SER A 180 0.68 -23.54 -2.16
N VAL A 181 1.00 -22.56 -3.00
CA VAL A 181 0.01 -21.84 -3.83
C VAL A 181 -0.67 -22.79 -4.80
N LEU A 182 0.09 -23.66 -5.47
CA LEU A 182 -0.45 -24.66 -6.39
C LEU A 182 -1.36 -25.66 -5.67
N ALA A 183 -0.98 -26.15 -4.50
CA ALA A 183 -1.79 -27.06 -3.70
C ALA A 183 -3.09 -26.39 -3.21
N GLU A 184 -3.03 -25.15 -2.76
CA GLU A 184 -4.20 -24.35 -2.35
C GLU A 184 -5.17 -24.17 -3.53
N ALA A 185 -4.67 -23.73 -4.69
CA ALA A 185 -5.47 -23.53 -5.90
C ALA A 185 -6.14 -24.83 -6.35
N GLY A 186 -5.40 -25.97 -6.32
CA GLY A 186 -5.95 -27.30 -6.61
C GLY A 186 -7.09 -27.70 -5.67
N GLY A 187 -6.93 -27.44 -4.38
CA GLY A 187 -7.97 -27.67 -3.36
C GLY A 187 -9.22 -26.83 -3.60
N LEU A 188 -9.03 -25.55 -3.93
CA LEU A 188 -10.13 -24.63 -4.24
C LEU A 188 -10.87 -25.01 -5.51
N ALA A 189 -10.15 -25.35 -6.58
CA ALA A 189 -10.71 -25.81 -7.84
C ALA A 189 -11.56 -27.07 -7.65
N LYS A 190 -11.03 -28.08 -6.94
CA LYS A 190 -11.76 -29.32 -6.59
C LYS A 190 -13.03 -29.01 -5.80
N LYS A 191 -12.96 -28.14 -4.77
CA LYS A 191 -14.12 -27.73 -3.98
C LYS A 191 -15.17 -26.99 -4.82
N ALA A 192 -14.71 -26.22 -5.79
CA ALA A 192 -15.57 -25.45 -6.70
C ALA A 192 -16.16 -26.28 -7.85
N GLY A 193 -15.72 -27.54 -8.02
CA GLY A 193 -16.11 -28.41 -9.16
C GLY A 193 -15.55 -27.92 -10.50
N VAL A 194 -14.38 -27.28 -10.49
CA VAL A 194 -13.73 -26.68 -11.65
C VAL A 194 -12.41 -27.42 -11.92
N ALA A 195 -12.07 -27.69 -13.17
CA ALA A 195 -10.76 -28.21 -13.54
C ALA A 195 -9.71 -27.08 -13.49
N LEU A 196 -8.55 -27.38 -12.88
CA LEU A 196 -7.42 -26.44 -12.82
C LEU A 196 -6.38 -26.85 -13.87
N THR A 197 -5.97 -25.88 -14.68
CA THR A 197 -4.82 -25.95 -15.57
C THR A 197 -3.77 -24.97 -15.07
N SER A 198 -2.64 -25.42 -14.56
CA SER A 198 -1.52 -24.55 -14.20
C SER A 198 -0.54 -24.42 -15.36
N ALA A 199 0.03 -23.24 -15.54
CA ALA A 199 1.13 -22.99 -16.45
C ALA A 199 2.16 -22.06 -15.78
N ASP A 200 3.44 -22.33 -16.05
CA ASP A 200 4.54 -21.60 -15.50
C ASP A 200 5.06 -20.56 -16.49
N ALA A 201 5.38 -19.35 -15.99
CA ALA A 201 6.03 -18.33 -16.79
C ALA A 201 6.98 -17.48 -15.94
N HIS A 202 8.19 -17.19 -16.47
CA HIS A 202 9.21 -16.35 -15.84
C HIS A 202 9.99 -15.51 -16.88
N ASN A 203 9.63 -15.64 -18.16
CA ASN A 203 10.19 -14.87 -19.28
C ASN A 203 9.11 -14.71 -20.39
N PRO A 204 9.33 -13.85 -21.41
CA PRO A 204 8.33 -13.62 -22.46
C PRO A 204 7.96 -14.87 -23.26
N ASP A 205 8.93 -15.75 -23.55
CA ASP A 205 8.65 -16.98 -24.33
C ASP A 205 7.75 -17.93 -23.54
N SER A 206 8.08 -18.20 -22.28
CA SER A 206 7.25 -19.04 -21.41
C SER A 206 5.88 -18.43 -21.12
N LEU A 207 5.74 -17.11 -21.17
CA LEU A 207 4.44 -16.45 -21.06
C LEU A 207 3.56 -16.75 -22.29
N ALA A 208 4.12 -16.64 -23.50
CA ALA A 208 3.42 -16.98 -24.73
C ALA A 208 3.02 -18.48 -24.77
N GLU A 209 3.92 -19.38 -24.35
CA GLU A 209 3.67 -20.82 -24.24
C GLU A 209 2.53 -21.12 -23.24
N ALA A 210 2.50 -20.45 -22.08
CA ALA A 210 1.45 -20.60 -21.09
C ALA A 210 0.06 -20.25 -21.67
N PHE A 211 -0.05 -19.15 -22.41
CA PHE A 211 -1.31 -18.77 -23.06
C PHE A 211 -1.70 -19.72 -24.19
N ALA A 212 -0.75 -20.28 -24.94
CA ALA A 212 -1.02 -21.33 -25.93
C ALA A 212 -1.57 -22.60 -25.24
N GLN A 213 -0.94 -23.04 -24.15
CA GLN A 213 -1.39 -24.15 -23.33
C GLN A 213 -2.81 -23.94 -22.79
N PHE A 214 -3.13 -22.76 -22.28
CA PHE A 214 -4.47 -22.43 -21.80
C PHE A 214 -5.52 -22.53 -22.92
N ASN A 215 -5.20 -22.03 -24.10
CA ASN A 215 -6.07 -22.14 -25.26
C ASN A 215 -6.32 -23.60 -25.67
N ASP A 216 -5.26 -24.40 -25.78
CA ASP A 216 -5.33 -25.82 -26.21
C ASP A 216 -6.11 -26.67 -25.21
N GLN A 217 -6.04 -26.35 -23.93
CA GLN A 217 -6.78 -27.06 -22.88
C GLN A 217 -8.18 -26.47 -22.63
N GLY A 218 -8.59 -25.46 -23.39
CA GLY A 218 -9.92 -24.88 -23.32
C GLY A 218 -10.18 -24.19 -21.98
N VAL A 219 -9.18 -23.50 -21.44
CA VAL A 219 -9.33 -22.63 -20.24
C VAL A 219 -10.32 -21.51 -20.54
N GLU A 220 -11.24 -21.27 -19.61
CA GLU A 220 -12.34 -20.31 -19.76
C GLU A 220 -12.13 -19.02 -18.97
N ALA A 221 -11.26 -19.06 -17.98
CA ALA A 221 -10.91 -17.91 -17.15
C ALA A 221 -9.51 -18.07 -16.52
N LEU A 222 -8.86 -16.98 -16.14
CA LEU A 222 -7.47 -16.95 -15.69
C LEU A 222 -7.31 -16.32 -14.32
N ILE A 223 -6.56 -16.95 -13.44
CA ILE A 223 -6.02 -16.37 -12.20
C ILE A 223 -4.51 -16.19 -12.39
N VAL A 224 -4.00 -15.00 -12.10
CA VAL A 224 -2.57 -14.69 -12.10
C VAL A 224 -2.10 -14.54 -10.66
N VAL A 225 -1.09 -15.31 -10.27
CA VAL A 225 -0.51 -15.27 -8.93
C VAL A 225 0.37 -14.03 -8.77
N ASP A 226 0.49 -13.51 -7.54
CA ASP A 226 1.31 -12.32 -7.28
C ASP A 226 2.80 -12.62 -7.49
N ASP A 227 3.40 -11.87 -8.41
CA ASP A 227 4.81 -11.98 -8.74
C ASP A 227 5.32 -10.67 -9.37
N THR A 228 6.59 -10.34 -9.10
CA THR A 228 7.22 -9.11 -9.61
C THR A 228 7.42 -9.13 -11.13
N TYR A 229 7.76 -10.30 -11.72
CA TYR A 229 7.87 -10.45 -13.16
C TYR A 229 6.54 -10.13 -13.83
N PHE A 230 5.44 -10.74 -13.36
CA PHE A 230 4.10 -10.50 -13.89
C PHE A 230 3.66 -9.04 -13.75
N LEU A 231 3.98 -8.40 -12.63
CA LEU A 231 3.68 -6.97 -12.43
C LEU A 231 4.43 -6.10 -13.46
N ASN A 232 5.68 -6.42 -13.77
CA ASN A 232 6.45 -5.72 -14.79
C ASN A 232 5.92 -5.98 -16.21
N GLN A 233 5.28 -7.13 -16.46
CA GLN A 233 4.67 -7.52 -17.73
C GLN A 233 3.15 -7.27 -17.77
N ARG A 234 2.60 -6.45 -16.88
CA ARG A 234 1.14 -6.26 -16.72
C ARG A 234 0.41 -5.84 -17.99
N ASP A 235 1.04 -4.99 -18.81
CA ASP A 235 0.45 -4.52 -20.08
C ASP A 235 0.36 -5.66 -21.09
N GLU A 236 1.41 -6.47 -21.20
CA GLU A 236 1.43 -7.65 -22.05
C GLU A 236 0.44 -8.72 -21.57
N LEU A 237 0.43 -9.02 -20.26
CA LEU A 237 -0.49 -9.98 -19.65
C LEU A 237 -1.96 -9.58 -19.87
N ALA A 238 -2.31 -8.33 -19.65
CA ALA A 238 -3.65 -7.84 -19.88
C ALA A 238 -4.03 -7.93 -21.36
N GLY A 239 -3.11 -7.61 -22.27
CA GLY A 239 -3.27 -7.72 -23.72
C GLY A 239 -3.47 -9.17 -24.18
N LEU A 240 -2.67 -10.11 -23.67
CA LEU A 240 -2.79 -11.54 -23.96
C LEU A 240 -4.12 -12.11 -23.45
N ALA A 241 -4.50 -11.80 -22.21
CA ALA A 241 -5.79 -12.23 -21.66
C ALA A 241 -6.98 -11.74 -22.52
N LEU A 242 -6.95 -10.49 -22.94
CA LEU A 242 -7.97 -9.93 -23.83
C LEU A 242 -7.96 -10.59 -25.21
N LYS A 243 -6.77 -10.77 -25.81
CA LYS A 243 -6.60 -11.42 -27.12
C LYS A 243 -7.15 -12.83 -27.15
N HIS A 244 -6.90 -13.61 -26.09
CA HIS A 244 -7.38 -14.99 -25.93
C HIS A 244 -8.81 -15.06 -25.35
N ARG A 245 -9.47 -13.90 -25.13
CA ARG A 245 -10.82 -13.81 -24.55
C ARG A 245 -10.95 -14.48 -23.18
N LEU A 246 -9.92 -14.42 -22.36
CA LEU A 246 -9.89 -14.98 -21.01
C LEU A 246 -10.27 -13.93 -19.96
N PRO A 247 -11.48 -13.97 -19.39
CA PRO A 247 -11.79 -13.23 -18.18
C PRO A 247 -10.74 -13.52 -17.12
N SER A 248 -10.08 -12.49 -16.60
CA SER A 248 -8.90 -12.65 -15.76
C SER A 248 -9.01 -11.89 -14.46
N ILE A 249 -8.46 -12.48 -13.39
CA ILE A 249 -8.32 -11.82 -12.09
C ILE A 249 -6.85 -11.80 -11.67
N TYR A 250 -6.44 -10.67 -11.13
CA TYR A 250 -5.06 -10.35 -10.80
C TYR A 250 -4.92 -9.99 -9.31
N PRO A 251 -3.71 -10.04 -8.75
CA PRO A 251 -3.46 -9.70 -7.34
C PRO A 251 -3.46 -8.19 -7.07
N LYS A 252 -3.21 -7.35 -8.08
CA LYS A 252 -3.03 -5.89 -7.92
C LYS A 252 -3.82 -5.08 -8.95
N ARG A 253 -4.29 -3.90 -8.53
CA ARG A 253 -5.04 -2.95 -9.36
C ARG A 253 -4.27 -2.49 -10.61
N ASP A 254 -2.94 -2.49 -10.54
CA ASP A 254 -2.06 -2.08 -11.65
C ASP A 254 -2.36 -2.86 -12.94
N PHE A 255 -2.70 -4.14 -12.82
CA PHE A 255 -3.12 -4.96 -13.96
C PHE A 255 -4.44 -4.48 -14.56
N VAL A 256 -5.38 -4.03 -13.72
CA VAL A 256 -6.69 -3.51 -14.19
C VAL A 256 -6.51 -2.16 -14.90
N GLN A 257 -5.57 -1.33 -14.43
CA GLN A 257 -5.18 -0.10 -15.12
C GLN A 257 -4.53 -0.38 -16.48
N ALA A 258 -3.76 -1.46 -16.59
CA ALA A 258 -3.17 -1.95 -17.84
C ALA A 258 -4.17 -2.61 -18.81
N GLY A 259 -5.45 -2.74 -18.43
CA GLY A 259 -6.50 -3.34 -19.24
C GLY A 259 -6.97 -4.72 -18.82
N GLY A 260 -6.46 -5.27 -17.72
CA GLY A 260 -6.96 -6.50 -17.10
C GLY A 260 -8.41 -6.36 -16.63
N LEU A 261 -9.16 -7.46 -16.53
CA LEU A 261 -10.58 -7.41 -16.18
C LEU A 261 -10.84 -7.06 -14.73
N MET A 262 -10.25 -7.80 -13.80
CA MET A 262 -10.46 -7.63 -12.35
C MET A 262 -9.16 -7.78 -11.58
N ALA A 263 -9.08 -7.10 -10.44
CA ALA A 263 -8.06 -7.38 -9.43
C ALA A 263 -8.70 -7.46 -8.05
N TYR A 264 -8.26 -8.43 -7.25
CA TYR A 264 -8.60 -8.53 -5.85
C TYR A 264 -7.34 -8.78 -5.04
N GLY A 265 -6.97 -7.79 -4.25
CA GLY A 265 -5.76 -7.83 -3.44
C GLY A 265 -5.50 -6.50 -2.72
N GLU A 266 -4.29 -6.35 -2.24
CA GLU A 266 -3.91 -5.20 -1.45
C GLU A 266 -3.64 -3.97 -2.33
N ASN A 267 -4.11 -2.82 -1.87
CA ASN A 267 -3.88 -1.53 -2.51
C ASN A 267 -2.78 -0.78 -1.76
N LEU A 268 -1.52 -0.94 -2.17
CA LEU A 268 -0.38 -0.29 -1.53
C LEU A 268 -0.46 1.24 -1.56
N THR A 269 -1.06 1.83 -2.59
CA THR A 269 -1.30 3.29 -2.65
C THR A 269 -2.17 3.74 -1.49
N GLU A 270 -3.25 3.00 -1.22
CA GLU A 270 -4.14 3.29 -0.09
C GLU A 270 -3.48 3.00 1.26
N PHE A 271 -2.70 1.91 1.36
CA PHE A 271 -1.90 1.63 2.56
C PHE A 271 -0.96 2.78 2.89
N TYR A 272 -0.21 3.27 1.91
CA TYR A 272 0.73 4.37 2.13
C TYR A 272 0.02 5.70 2.38
N ARG A 273 -1.13 5.95 1.74
CA ARG A 273 -1.96 7.11 2.04
C ARG A 273 -2.42 7.11 3.51
N ARG A 274 -2.86 5.96 4.02
CA ARG A 274 -3.25 5.79 5.43
C ARG A 274 -2.04 5.84 6.38
N ALA A 275 -0.88 5.35 5.96
CA ALA A 275 0.35 5.42 6.75
C ALA A 275 0.75 6.87 7.10
N ALA A 276 0.38 7.85 6.28
CA ALA A 276 0.58 9.26 6.60
C ALA A 276 -0.12 9.69 7.90
N SER A 277 -1.24 9.06 8.28
CA SER A 277 -1.93 9.37 9.54
C SER A 277 -1.11 9.00 10.77
N PHE A 278 -0.28 7.96 10.68
CA PHE A 278 0.65 7.60 11.76
C PHE A 278 1.77 8.64 11.88
N VAL A 279 2.29 9.13 10.74
CA VAL A 279 3.25 10.22 10.73
C VAL A 279 2.66 11.46 11.40
N ASP A 280 1.45 11.88 11.02
CA ASP A 280 0.75 13.01 11.64
C ASP A 280 0.62 12.86 13.16
N ARG A 281 0.16 11.69 13.62
CA ARG A 281 0.00 11.43 15.07
C ARG A 281 1.33 11.46 15.81
N ILE A 282 2.41 10.95 15.21
CA ILE A 282 3.75 10.97 15.77
C ILE A 282 4.29 12.41 15.84
N LEU A 283 4.15 13.20 14.78
CA LEU A 283 4.55 14.60 14.76
C LEU A 283 3.79 15.44 15.79
N LYS A 284 2.57 15.02 16.14
CA LYS A 284 1.75 15.60 17.23
C LYS A 284 2.05 15.02 18.61
N GLY A 285 3.10 14.19 18.75
CA GLY A 285 3.61 13.71 20.03
C GLY A 285 3.15 12.30 20.44
N ALA A 286 2.43 11.56 19.58
CA ALA A 286 2.09 10.18 19.89
C ALA A 286 3.34 9.27 19.82
N ARG A 287 3.37 8.26 20.69
CA ARG A 287 4.46 7.27 20.71
C ARG A 287 4.15 6.13 19.75
N ALA A 288 5.06 5.84 18.82
CA ALA A 288 4.86 4.79 17.80
C ALA A 288 4.46 3.43 18.40
N GLY A 289 5.12 3.00 19.47
CA GLY A 289 4.81 1.72 20.13
C GLY A 289 3.46 1.64 20.82
N GLU A 290 2.73 2.74 20.95
CA GLU A 290 1.37 2.81 21.51
C GLU A 290 0.30 2.96 20.41
N LEU A 291 0.71 3.20 19.16
CA LEU A 291 -0.20 3.32 18.02
C LEU A 291 -0.48 1.92 17.44
N PRO A 292 -1.72 1.42 17.53
CA PRO A 292 -2.06 0.11 16.96
C PRO A 292 -1.74 0.06 15.46
N ILE A 293 -1.25 -1.10 15.02
CA ILE A 293 -1.10 -1.39 13.58
C ILE A 293 -2.49 -1.43 12.94
N GLU A 294 -2.62 -0.77 11.82
CA GLU A 294 -3.85 -0.78 11.06
C GLU A 294 -3.77 -1.83 9.95
N GLN A 295 -4.84 -2.62 9.81
CA GLN A 295 -4.99 -3.56 8.71
C GLN A 295 -6.07 -3.03 7.76
N ALA A 296 -5.77 -3.04 6.46
CA ALA A 296 -6.75 -2.75 5.44
C ALA A 296 -7.15 -4.03 4.72
N PRO A 297 -8.44 -4.24 4.47
CA PRO A 297 -8.90 -5.40 3.70
C PRO A 297 -8.44 -5.29 2.25
N PRO A 298 -8.29 -6.44 1.55
CA PRO A 298 -8.11 -6.45 0.11
C PRO A 298 -9.23 -5.71 -0.60
N GLN A 299 -8.92 -5.09 -1.72
CA GLN A 299 -9.84 -4.28 -2.52
C GLN A 299 -10.12 -4.95 -3.86
N LEU A 300 -11.37 -4.77 -4.36
CA LEU A 300 -11.80 -5.21 -5.67
C LEU A 300 -11.77 -4.03 -6.64
N ALA A 301 -10.99 -4.16 -7.71
CA ALA A 301 -11.00 -3.24 -8.86
C ALA A 301 -11.51 -3.97 -10.10
N ILE A 302 -12.28 -3.29 -10.94
CA ILE A 302 -12.84 -3.85 -12.20
C ILE A 302 -12.68 -2.84 -13.33
N ASN A 303 -12.26 -3.33 -14.51
CA ASN A 303 -12.23 -2.56 -15.75
C ASN A 303 -13.52 -2.80 -16.55
N ARG A 304 -14.35 -1.77 -16.62
CA ARG A 304 -15.64 -1.84 -17.30
C ARG A 304 -15.48 -1.95 -18.82
N LYS A 305 -14.46 -1.32 -19.40
CA LYS A 305 -14.17 -1.41 -20.82
C LYS A 305 -13.78 -2.83 -21.22
N THR A 306 -12.92 -3.47 -20.43
CA THR A 306 -12.50 -4.85 -20.65
C THR A 306 -13.64 -5.83 -20.43
N ALA A 307 -14.50 -5.62 -19.41
CA ALA A 307 -15.71 -6.42 -19.22
C ALA A 307 -16.62 -6.41 -20.47
N ARG A 308 -16.87 -5.22 -21.03
CA ARG A 308 -17.63 -5.07 -22.27
C ARG A 308 -16.98 -5.78 -23.46
N ALA A 309 -15.66 -5.62 -23.62
CA ALA A 309 -14.91 -6.25 -24.73
C ALA A 309 -14.91 -7.79 -24.66
N LEU A 310 -14.92 -8.36 -23.46
CA LEU A 310 -15.03 -9.80 -23.24
C LEU A 310 -16.48 -10.32 -23.26
N GLY A 311 -17.48 -9.44 -23.29
CA GLY A 311 -18.89 -9.82 -23.17
C GLY A 311 -19.27 -10.29 -21.74
N VAL A 312 -18.50 -9.90 -20.73
CA VAL A 312 -18.71 -10.28 -19.34
C VAL A 312 -19.69 -9.32 -18.67
N THR A 313 -20.73 -9.87 -18.06
CA THR A 313 -21.67 -9.10 -17.22
C THR A 313 -21.23 -9.16 -15.77
N ILE A 314 -21.02 -8.00 -15.16
CA ILE A 314 -20.70 -7.92 -13.74
C ILE A 314 -22.01 -7.95 -12.93
N PRO A 315 -22.25 -8.99 -12.12
CA PRO A 315 -23.47 -9.10 -11.32
C PRO A 315 -23.63 -7.96 -10.32
N THR A 316 -24.87 -7.56 -10.02
CA THR A 316 -25.14 -6.44 -9.11
C THR A 316 -24.51 -6.62 -7.73
N HIS A 317 -24.52 -7.82 -7.19
CA HIS A 317 -23.90 -8.11 -5.89
C HIS A 317 -22.38 -7.99 -5.91
N ILE A 318 -21.73 -8.26 -7.06
CA ILE A 318 -20.28 -8.01 -7.24
C ILE A 318 -20.03 -6.51 -7.41
N SER A 319 -20.85 -5.81 -8.21
CA SER A 319 -20.74 -4.36 -8.38
C SER A 319 -20.80 -3.59 -7.05
N ALA A 320 -21.58 -4.08 -6.09
CA ALA A 320 -21.68 -3.50 -4.74
C ALA A 320 -20.41 -3.70 -3.89
N LEU A 321 -19.53 -4.64 -4.25
CA LEU A 321 -18.26 -4.90 -3.56
C LEU A 321 -17.08 -4.13 -4.18
N VAL A 322 -17.28 -3.50 -5.34
CA VAL A 322 -16.21 -2.84 -6.09
C VAL A 322 -15.76 -1.58 -5.37
N ASN A 323 -14.48 -1.53 -5.04
CA ASN A 323 -13.85 -0.34 -4.46
C ASN A 323 -13.44 0.67 -5.53
N GLU A 324 -13.07 0.19 -6.72
CA GLU A 324 -12.66 1.02 -7.84
C GLU A 324 -13.16 0.47 -9.18
N MET A 325 -13.84 1.33 -9.94
CA MET A 325 -14.28 1.02 -11.29
C MET A 325 -13.47 1.84 -12.29
N ILE A 326 -12.75 1.16 -13.20
CA ILE A 326 -11.94 1.79 -14.25
C ILE A 326 -12.74 1.74 -15.54
N GLU A 327 -12.79 2.85 -16.26
CA GLU A 327 -13.58 3.02 -17.49
C GLU A 327 -12.74 2.88 -18.78
#